data_2cbbc3ebed58ec4b7fa741b8e3f161de
#
_entry.id   2cbbc3ebed58ec4b7fa741b8e3f161de
#
_cell.length_a   1.000
_cell.length_b   1.000
_cell.length_c   1.000
_cell.angle_alpha   90.00
_cell.angle_beta   90.00
_cell.angle_gamma   90.00
#
_symmetry.space_group_name_H-M   'P 1'
#
loop_
_entity.id
_entity.type
_entity.pdbx_description
1 polymer ?
#
loop_
_entity_poly.entity_id
_entity_poly.type
_entity_poly.pdbx_seq_one_letter_code
_entity_poly.pdbx_strand_id
1 'polypeptide(L)'
;LGDGDGMGQYVTGRKLKKYGDYLIQENITNITDNDAFTKLRTKIDKRMGPSTHVGLNRALLDFSNRLVPYLTEQRHCGRVIYSGCDDVMAVLPLAELSGFLQSLRAAWSGADDPQDEFEADGGYWYPNKPQEMKLPERPHFTMGKEATMRLGIVIAHKREPLPTVIEKLWDAAKA
;
A
#
# COMPACT_ATOMS: atom_id res chain seq x y z
N LEU A 1 -14.42 -3.71 -1.67
CA LEU A 1 -13.46 -4.66 -1.15
C LEU A 1 -12.15 -4.55 -1.90
N GLY A 2 -11.06 -4.36 -1.21
CA GLY A 2 -9.71 -4.33 -1.76
C GLY A 2 -8.89 -5.48 -1.21
N ASP A 3 -7.98 -6.02 -2.02
CA ASP A 3 -7.06 -7.10 -1.68
C ASP A 3 -5.72 -6.89 -2.40
N GLY A 4 -4.62 -6.95 -1.67
CA GLY A 4 -3.27 -6.76 -2.20
C GLY A 4 -2.79 -7.92 -3.05
N ASP A 5 -2.37 -7.64 -4.29
CA ASP A 5 -1.99 -8.67 -5.24
C ASP A 5 -0.69 -9.39 -4.86
N GLY A 6 -0.81 -10.70 -4.68
CA GLY A 6 0.34 -11.57 -4.52
C GLY A 6 1.11 -11.40 -3.20
N MET A 7 0.43 -11.06 -2.11
CA MET A 7 1.03 -10.89 -0.78
C MET A 7 1.86 -12.09 -0.33
N GLY A 8 1.44 -13.33 -0.63
CA GLY A 8 2.24 -14.52 -0.35
C GLY A 8 3.62 -14.52 -1.02
N GLN A 9 3.76 -13.88 -2.17
CA GLN A 9 5.06 -13.73 -2.85
C GLN A 9 5.94 -12.66 -2.20
N TYR A 10 5.34 -11.60 -1.64
CA TYR A 10 6.08 -10.64 -0.81
C TYR A 10 6.59 -11.29 0.47
N VAL A 11 5.71 -11.98 1.20
CA VAL A 11 6.06 -12.66 2.46
C VAL A 11 7.14 -13.73 2.25
N THR A 12 7.09 -14.49 1.15
CA THR A 12 8.12 -15.49 0.83
C THR A 12 9.39 -14.90 0.20
N GLY A 13 9.39 -13.61 -0.13
CA GLY A 13 10.52 -12.92 -0.76
C GLY A 13 10.67 -13.17 -2.27
N ARG A 14 9.70 -13.84 -2.92
CA ARG A 14 9.75 -14.11 -4.37
C ARG A 14 9.62 -12.84 -5.23
N LYS A 15 9.02 -11.78 -4.69
CA LYS A 15 8.92 -10.46 -5.35
C LYS A 15 10.07 -9.52 -5.00
N LEU A 16 11.07 -9.98 -4.24
CA LEU A 16 12.23 -9.16 -3.95
C LEU A 16 13.16 -9.13 -5.17
N LYS A 17 13.72 -7.95 -5.43
CA LYS A 17 14.67 -7.69 -6.53
C LYS A 17 16.10 -8.14 -6.16
N LYS A 18 17.06 -7.85 -7.05
CA LYS A 18 18.48 -8.07 -6.79
C LYS A 18 18.95 -7.22 -5.62
N TYR A 19 19.97 -7.67 -4.89
CA TYR A 19 20.55 -6.89 -3.80
C TYR A 19 20.97 -5.48 -4.25
N GLY A 20 21.45 -5.33 -5.48
CA GLY A 20 21.87 -4.05 -6.03
C GLY A 20 20.78 -2.99 -6.12
N ASP A 21 19.53 -3.43 -6.31
CA ASP A 21 18.38 -2.52 -6.44
C ASP A 21 17.97 -1.85 -5.12
N TYR A 22 18.49 -2.37 -3.99
CA TYR A 22 18.23 -1.85 -2.64
C TYR A 22 19.42 -1.05 -2.07
N LEU A 23 20.49 -0.90 -2.84
CA LEU A 23 21.69 -0.20 -2.39
C LEU A 23 21.71 1.22 -2.98
N ILE A 24 22.02 2.19 -2.14
CA ILE A 24 22.22 3.58 -2.56
C ILE A 24 23.51 3.65 -3.37
N GLN A 25 23.43 4.02 -4.65
CA GLN A 25 24.55 3.99 -5.60
C GLN A 25 25.73 4.88 -5.12
N GLU A 26 25.47 6.00 -4.50
CA GLU A 26 26.48 6.94 -3.98
C GLU A 26 27.40 6.31 -2.93
N ASN A 27 26.90 5.34 -2.16
CA ASN A 27 27.66 4.67 -1.12
C ASN A 27 28.48 3.48 -1.65
N ILE A 28 28.35 3.12 -2.93
CA ILE A 28 28.97 1.91 -3.51
C ILE A 28 30.27 2.22 -4.27
N THR A 29 30.52 3.49 -4.62
CA THR A 29 31.65 3.91 -5.46
C THR A 29 33.02 3.50 -4.91
N ASN A 30 33.15 3.23 -3.63
CA ASN A 30 34.41 2.85 -2.97
C ASN A 30 34.62 1.32 -2.83
N ILE A 31 33.70 0.48 -3.31
CA ILE A 31 33.73 -1.00 -3.12
C ILE A 31 33.86 -1.73 -4.48
N THR A 32 34.33 -1.06 -5.50
CA THR A 32 34.16 -1.50 -6.90
C THR A 32 35.06 -2.64 -7.37
N ASP A 33 36.09 -3.04 -6.65
CA ASP A 33 37.08 -4.03 -7.15
C ASP A 33 36.90 -5.46 -6.60
N ASN A 34 35.72 -5.81 -6.06
CA ASN A 34 35.49 -7.15 -5.56
C ASN A 34 34.47 -7.91 -6.43
N ASP A 35 34.94 -8.91 -7.18
CA ASP A 35 34.10 -9.78 -8.02
C ASP A 35 32.94 -10.44 -7.26
N ALA A 36 33.17 -10.82 -6.00
CA ALA A 36 32.14 -11.42 -5.15
C ALA A 36 31.03 -10.42 -4.82
N PHE A 37 31.37 -9.17 -4.55
CA PHE A 37 30.40 -8.10 -4.29
C PHE A 37 29.62 -7.74 -5.56
N THR A 38 30.29 -7.65 -6.69
CA THR A 38 29.64 -7.42 -7.98
C THR A 38 28.66 -8.53 -8.33
N LYS A 39 29.03 -9.80 -8.08
CA LYS A 39 28.15 -10.96 -8.28
C LYS A 39 26.95 -10.93 -7.32
N LEU A 40 27.16 -10.61 -6.03
CA LEU A 40 26.07 -10.45 -5.06
C LEU A 40 25.06 -9.40 -5.52
N ARG A 41 25.55 -8.23 -5.94
CA ARG A 41 24.73 -7.11 -6.35
C ARG A 41 23.89 -7.41 -7.58
N THR A 42 24.49 -8.02 -8.62
CA THR A 42 23.88 -8.14 -9.95
C THR A 42 23.18 -9.46 -10.21
N LYS A 43 23.56 -10.53 -9.53
CA LYS A 43 23.08 -11.89 -9.82
C LYS A 43 22.23 -12.52 -8.74
N ILE A 44 22.35 -12.06 -7.49
CA ILE A 44 21.67 -12.69 -6.35
C ILE A 44 20.45 -11.88 -5.94
N ASP A 45 19.30 -12.54 -5.87
CA ASP A 45 18.06 -11.94 -5.36
C ASP A 45 18.15 -11.71 -3.86
N LYS A 46 17.61 -10.58 -3.40
CA LYS A 46 17.52 -10.30 -1.96
C LYS A 46 16.61 -11.33 -1.31
N ARG A 47 17.08 -11.92 -0.22
CA ARG A 47 16.30 -12.86 0.56
C ARG A 47 15.43 -12.14 1.59
N MET A 48 14.26 -12.71 1.87
CA MET A 48 13.45 -12.27 2.99
C MET A 48 14.20 -12.55 4.30
N GLY A 49 14.45 -11.52 5.06
CA GLY A 49 15.09 -11.57 6.37
C GLY A 49 14.33 -10.76 7.41
N PRO A 50 14.70 -10.80 8.68
CA PRO A 50 13.97 -10.11 9.76
C PRO A 50 13.72 -8.63 9.49
N SER A 51 14.73 -7.89 9.03
CA SER A 51 14.60 -6.45 8.72
C SER A 51 13.63 -6.19 7.56
N THR A 52 13.63 -7.05 6.54
CA THR A 52 12.70 -6.94 5.40
C THR A 52 11.28 -7.26 5.83
N HIS A 53 11.09 -8.26 6.70
CA HIS A 53 9.78 -8.54 7.30
C HIS A 53 9.27 -7.38 8.14
N VAL A 54 10.12 -6.73 8.93
CA VAL A 54 9.73 -5.55 9.72
C VAL A 54 9.30 -4.42 8.80
N GLY A 55 10.03 -4.16 7.70
CA GLY A 55 9.66 -3.16 6.70
C GLY A 55 8.31 -3.45 6.05
N LEU A 56 8.09 -4.70 5.61
CA LEU A 56 6.81 -5.14 5.03
C LEU A 56 5.65 -4.97 6.02
N ASN A 57 5.81 -5.47 7.25
CA ASN A 57 4.80 -5.32 8.29
C ASN A 57 4.49 -3.85 8.58
N ARG A 58 5.51 -3.00 8.57
CA ARG A 58 5.32 -1.56 8.78
C ARG A 58 4.48 -0.93 7.68
N ALA A 59 4.75 -1.26 6.41
CA ALA A 59 3.97 -0.78 5.28
C ALA A 59 2.50 -1.23 5.38
N LEU A 60 2.26 -2.49 5.68
CA LEU A 60 0.90 -3.03 5.86
C LEU A 60 0.16 -2.36 7.03
N LEU A 61 0.83 -2.16 8.17
CA LEU A 61 0.23 -1.52 9.34
C LEU A 61 -0.03 -0.02 9.11
N ASP A 62 0.87 0.69 8.45
CA ASP A 62 0.65 2.10 8.11
C ASP A 62 -0.51 2.22 7.13
N PHE A 63 -0.58 1.37 6.13
CA PHE A 63 -1.70 1.34 5.20
C PHE A 63 -3.03 1.05 5.91
N SER A 64 -3.16 -0.12 6.58
CA SER A 64 -4.44 -0.57 7.14
C SER A 64 -4.91 0.26 8.34
N ASN A 65 -3.98 0.69 9.23
CA ASN A 65 -4.37 1.34 10.50
C ASN A 65 -4.28 2.86 10.47
N ARG A 66 -3.70 3.46 9.43
CA ARG A 66 -3.50 4.91 9.34
C ARG A 66 -4.08 5.49 8.05
N LEU A 67 -3.59 5.04 6.89
CA LEU A 67 -3.97 5.61 5.62
C LEU A 67 -5.41 5.24 5.23
N VAL A 68 -5.80 3.98 5.31
CA VAL A 68 -7.17 3.55 4.96
C VAL A 68 -8.24 4.24 5.81
N PRO A 69 -8.14 4.30 7.15
CA PRO A 69 -9.12 5.04 7.95
C PRO A 69 -9.15 6.53 7.63
N TYR A 70 -8.00 7.16 7.46
CA TYR A 70 -7.91 8.57 7.08
C TYR A 70 -8.58 8.85 5.75
N LEU A 71 -8.19 8.13 4.70
CA LEU A 71 -8.73 8.29 3.35
C LEU A 71 -10.23 8.02 3.30
N THR A 72 -10.69 6.96 3.99
CA THR A 72 -12.09 6.57 3.95
C THR A 72 -12.98 7.52 4.75
N GLU A 73 -12.62 7.83 6.00
CA GLU A 73 -13.54 8.47 6.95
C GLU A 73 -13.35 9.98 7.05
N GLN A 74 -12.14 10.49 6.87
CA GLN A 74 -11.86 11.91 6.99
C GLN A 74 -11.86 12.60 5.63
N ARG A 75 -11.24 12.00 4.61
CA ARG A 75 -11.14 12.57 3.27
C ARG A 75 -12.41 12.35 2.43
N HIS A 76 -12.98 11.15 2.42
CA HIS A 76 -14.07 10.74 1.52
C HIS A 76 -15.41 10.46 2.19
N CYS A 77 -15.58 10.87 3.46
CA CYS A 77 -16.84 10.76 4.19
C CYS A 77 -17.47 9.34 4.21
N GLY A 78 -16.66 8.32 4.04
CA GLY A 78 -17.07 6.92 4.07
C GLY A 78 -17.00 6.31 5.48
N ARG A 79 -17.11 4.98 5.52
CA ARG A 79 -16.94 4.20 6.74
C ARG A 79 -16.13 2.93 6.44
N VAL A 80 -15.06 2.72 7.19
CA VAL A 80 -14.34 1.45 7.17
C VAL A 80 -15.15 0.40 7.89
N ILE A 81 -15.42 -0.71 7.20
CA ILE A 81 -16.04 -1.90 7.79
C ILE A 81 -14.96 -2.84 8.32
N TYR A 82 -13.90 -3.04 7.52
CA TYR A 82 -12.74 -3.83 7.89
C TYR A 82 -11.51 -3.29 7.19
N SER A 83 -10.40 -3.26 7.89
CA SER A 83 -9.08 -2.98 7.31
C SER A 83 -8.04 -3.79 8.09
N GLY A 84 -7.33 -4.66 7.39
CA GLY A 84 -6.31 -5.53 8.01
C GLY A 84 -5.28 -5.96 6.99
N CYS A 85 -4.02 -5.65 7.26
CA CYS A 85 -2.91 -5.91 6.35
C CYS A 85 -3.16 -5.29 4.96
N ASP A 86 -3.47 -6.13 3.98
CA ASP A 86 -3.73 -5.79 2.57
C ASP A 86 -5.23 -5.78 2.21
N ASP A 87 -6.08 -6.24 3.11
CA ASP A 87 -7.53 -6.28 2.91
C ASP A 87 -8.21 -4.99 3.37
N VAL A 88 -9.11 -4.48 2.57
CA VAL A 88 -9.93 -3.30 2.87
C VAL A 88 -11.37 -3.52 2.47
N MET A 89 -12.29 -3.30 3.39
CA MET A 89 -13.73 -3.23 3.11
C MET A 89 -14.28 -1.90 3.63
N ALA A 90 -14.87 -1.11 2.76
CA ALA A 90 -15.44 0.19 3.11
C ALA A 90 -16.76 0.44 2.38
N VAL A 91 -17.58 1.31 2.98
CA VAL A 91 -18.80 1.86 2.37
C VAL A 91 -18.58 3.35 2.17
N LEU A 92 -18.91 3.83 0.98
CA LEU A 92 -18.72 5.23 0.58
C LEU A 92 -19.97 5.79 -0.11
N PRO A 93 -20.18 7.12 -0.03
CA PRO A 93 -21.11 7.79 -0.93
C PRO A 93 -20.66 7.60 -2.38
N LEU A 94 -21.61 7.40 -3.30
CA LEU A 94 -21.29 7.15 -4.71
C LEU A 94 -20.47 8.28 -5.35
N ALA A 95 -20.72 9.51 -4.94
CA ALA A 95 -19.98 10.67 -5.43
C ALA A 95 -18.48 10.64 -5.08
N GLU A 96 -18.11 10.02 -3.96
CA GLU A 96 -16.74 9.92 -3.47
C GLU A 96 -15.96 8.74 -4.06
N LEU A 97 -16.63 7.81 -4.72
CA LEU A 97 -16.03 6.54 -5.15
C LEU A 97 -14.78 6.75 -6.01
N SER A 98 -14.84 7.59 -7.03
CA SER A 98 -13.72 7.80 -7.95
C SER A 98 -12.49 8.40 -7.26
N GLY A 99 -12.68 9.43 -6.44
CA GLY A 99 -11.60 10.05 -5.66
C GLY A 99 -10.99 9.10 -4.65
N PHE A 100 -11.83 8.32 -3.96
CA PHE A 100 -11.37 7.31 -3.03
C PHE A 100 -10.50 6.24 -3.69
N LEU A 101 -10.91 5.72 -4.85
CA LEU A 101 -10.14 4.68 -5.57
C LEU A 101 -8.76 5.20 -5.98
N GLN A 102 -8.67 6.44 -6.46
CA GLN A 102 -7.40 7.07 -6.80
C GLN A 102 -6.51 7.25 -5.58
N SER A 103 -7.07 7.79 -4.48
CA SER A 103 -6.36 7.99 -3.21
C SER A 103 -5.87 6.68 -2.60
N LEU A 104 -6.72 5.65 -2.59
CA LEU A 104 -6.38 4.33 -2.06
C LEU A 104 -5.24 3.68 -2.86
N ARG A 105 -5.30 3.77 -4.19
CA ARG A 105 -4.27 3.26 -5.08
C ARG A 105 -2.94 3.98 -4.88
N ALA A 106 -2.98 5.31 -4.78
CA ALA A 106 -1.79 6.13 -4.55
C ALA A 106 -1.15 5.80 -3.19
N ALA A 107 -1.94 5.71 -2.12
CA ALA A 107 -1.48 5.33 -0.79
C ALA A 107 -0.85 3.93 -0.74
N TRP A 108 -1.39 2.96 -1.48
CA TRP A 108 -0.84 1.61 -1.57
C TRP A 108 0.52 1.59 -2.27
N SER A 109 0.61 2.26 -3.41
CA SER A 109 1.81 2.22 -4.26
C SER A 109 2.88 3.27 -3.90
N GLY A 110 2.56 4.26 -3.07
CA GLY A 110 3.46 5.39 -2.82
C GLY A 110 3.58 6.34 -4.01
N ALA A 111 2.55 6.41 -4.85
CA ALA A 111 2.45 7.41 -5.91
C ALA A 111 2.04 8.77 -5.35
N ASP A 112 2.11 9.82 -6.19
CA ASP A 112 1.71 11.17 -5.81
C ASP A 112 0.26 11.20 -5.33
N ASP A 113 0.01 11.91 -4.25
CA ASP A 113 -1.32 12.03 -3.68
C ASP A 113 -2.22 12.91 -4.57
N PRO A 114 -3.39 12.42 -5.03
CA PRO A 114 -4.29 13.20 -5.89
C PRO A 114 -4.83 14.50 -5.25
N GLN A 115 -4.72 14.65 -3.94
CA GLN A 115 -5.21 15.83 -3.19
C GLN A 115 -4.10 16.63 -2.51
N ASP A 116 -2.83 16.33 -2.79
CA ASP A 116 -1.66 17.03 -2.25
C ASP A 116 -1.64 17.17 -0.71
N GLU A 117 -2.28 16.25 0.00
CA GLU A 117 -2.22 16.19 1.47
C GLU A 117 -0.99 15.44 1.98
N PHE A 118 -0.40 14.60 1.11
CA PHE A 118 0.84 13.88 1.37
C PHE A 118 1.88 14.17 0.30
N GLU A 119 3.11 14.37 0.72
CA GLU A 119 4.28 14.37 -0.16
C GLU A 119 4.77 12.91 -0.33
N ALA A 120 4.95 12.47 -1.57
CA ALA A 120 5.45 11.14 -1.90
C ALA A 120 6.95 11.19 -2.20
N ASP A 121 7.78 10.56 -1.38
CA ASP A 121 9.22 10.45 -1.61
C ASP A 121 9.76 9.09 -1.18
N GLY A 122 10.62 8.50 -2.02
CA GLY A 122 11.36 7.28 -1.71
C GLY A 122 10.52 6.06 -1.32
N GLY A 123 9.24 6.01 -1.66
CA GLY A 123 8.30 4.96 -1.24
C GLY A 123 7.66 5.21 0.12
N TYR A 124 7.67 6.46 0.56
CA TYR A 124 7.01 6.93 1.77
C TYR A 124 6.00 8.01 1.44
N TRP A 125 4.99 8.13 2.28
CA TRP A 125 4.05 9.24 2.31
C TRP A 125 4.26 10.09 3.55
N TYR A 126 4.54 11.36 3.36
CA TYR A 126 4.74 12.36 4.42
C TYR A 126 3.50 13.23 4.53
N PRO A 127 2.76 13.22 5.66
CA PRO A 127 1.59 14.07 5.81
C PRO A 127 2.01 15.54 5.90
N ASN A 128 1.43 16.42 5.07
CA ASN A 128 1.75 17.84 5.04
C ASN A 128 1.28 18.57 6.30
N LYS A 129 0.17 18.09 6.90
CA LYS A 129 -0.43 18.68 8.11
C LYS A 129 -0.85 17.58 9.10
N PRO A 130 0.10 16.86 9.70
CA PRO A 130 -0.19 15.68 10.51
C PRO A 130 -1.15 15.95 11.66
N GLN A 131 -1.08 17.11 12.31
CA GLN A 131 -1.93 17.46 13.44
C GLN A 131 -3.40 17.65 13.02
N GLU A 132 -3.66 18.36 11.90
CA GLU A 132 -5.01 18.52 11.35
C GLU A 132 -5.59 17.17 10.88
N MET A 133 -4.75 16.35 10.28
CA MET A 133 -5.09 15.02 9.76
C MET A 133 -5.22 13.96 10.88
N LYS A 134 -4.84 14.27 12.11
CA LYS A 134 -4.76 13.34 13.24
C LYS A 134 -3.90 12.10 12.94
N LEU A 135 -2.86 12.30 12.15
CA LEU A 135 -1.87 11.28 11.81
C LEU A 135 -0.57 11.50 12.59
N PRO A 136 0.22 10.45 12.82
CA PRO A 136 1.56 10.60 13.39
C PRO A 136 2.45 11.48 12.51
N GLU A 137 3.21 12.39 13.14
CA GLU A 137 4.20 13.26 12.46
C GLU A 137 5.46 12.47 12.10
N ARG A 138 5.32 11.60 11.12
CA ARG A 138 6.38 10.76 10.56
C ARG A 138 6.00 10.25 9.18
N PRO A 139 6.98 9.80 8.38
CA PRO A 139 6.68 9.14 7.14
C PRO A 139 5.86 7.85 7.36
N HIS A 140 4.89 7.61 6.49
CA HIS A 140 4.14 6.37 6.39
C HIS A 140 4.74 5.50 5.29
N PHE A 141 5.00 4.25 5.61
CA PHE A 141 5.52 3.29 4.65
C PHE A 141 4.44 2.90 3.65
N THR A 142 4.81 2.75 2.39
CA THR A 142 3.93 2.23 1.34
C THR A 142 4.46 0.89 0.81
N MET A 143 3.66 0.18 0.03
CA MET A 143 4.08 -1.09 -0.57
C MET A 143 5.02 -0.93 -1.76
N GLY A 144 5.13 0.29 -2.30
CA GLY A 144 6.00 0.64 -3.41
C GLY A 144 5.31 0.57 -4.79
N LYS A 145 5.91 1.23 -5.77
CA LYS A 145 5.31 1.50 -7.09
C LYS A 145 4.86 0.27 -7.89
N GLU A 146 5.47 -0.88 -7.63
CA GLU A 146 5.13 -2.13 -8.33
C GLU A 146 4.04 -2.94 -7.61
N ALA A 147 3.66 -2.54 -6.42
CA ALA A 147 2.60 -3.20 -5.68
C ALA A 147 1.23 -2.81 -6.26
N THR A 148 0.45 -3.81 -6.61
CA THR A 148 -0.92 -3.66 -7.09
C THR A 148 -1.93 -4.18 -6.08
N MET A 149 -3.18 -3.74 -6.21
CA MET A 149 -4.29 -4.28 -5.44
C MET A 149 -5.52 -4.40 -6.34
N ARG A 150 -6.29 -5.46 -6.14
CA ARG A 150 -7.59 -5.64 -6.76
C ARG A 150 -8.67 -4.96 -5.96
N LEU A 151 -9.67 -4.44 -6.66
CA LEU A 151 -10.79 -3.76 -6.04
C LEU A 151 -12.10 -4.29 -6.62
N GLY A 152 -12.88 -4.98 -5.80
CA GLY A 152 -14.27 -5.33 -6.09
C GLY A 152 -15.20 -4.20 -5.66
N ILE A 153 -16.10 -3.76 -6.55
CA ILE A 153 -17.01 -2.64 -6.30
C ILE A 153 -18.44 -3.11 -6.57
N VAL A 154 -19.34 -2.82 -5.64
CA VAL A 154 -20.79 -3.03 -5.81
C VAL A 154 -21.50 -1.73 -5.50
N ILE A 155 -22.31 -1.26 -6.45
CA ILE A 155 -23.20 -0.11 -6.26
C ILE A 155 -24.58 -0.68 -5.92
N ALA A 156 -25.07 -0.38 -4.73
CA ALA A 156 -26.34 -0.90 -4.25
C ALA A 156 -27.23 0.23 -3.71
N HIS A 157 -28.53 0.04 -3.85
CA HIS A 157 -29.49 0.93 -3.22
C HIS A 157 -29.53 0.69 -1.70
N LYS A 158 -29.75 1.75 -0.90
CA LYS A 158 -29.75 1.71 0.57
C LYS A 158 -30.76 0.71 1.20
N ARG A 159 -31.71 0.21 0.44
CA ARG A 159 -32.72 -0.76 0.88
C ARG A 159 -32.35 -2.21 0.55
N GLU A 160 -31.26 -2.43 -0.19
CA GLU A 160 -30.81 -3.79 -0.48
C GLU A 160 -30.33 -4.47 0.80
N PRO A 161 -30.66 -5.74 1.03
CA PRO A 161 -30.18 -6.51 2.17
C PRO A 161 -28.66 -6.58 2.16
N LEU A 162 -28.03 -6.23 3.28
CA LEU A 162 -26.57 -6.22 3.39
C LEU A 162 -25.92 -7.58 3.03
N PRO A 163 -26.46 -8.75 3.42
CA PRO A 163 -25.88 -10.03 3.04
C PRO A 163 -25.78 -10.21 1.51
N THR A 164 -26.81 -9.81 0.76
CA THR A 164 -26.81 -9.88 -0.70
C THR A 164 -25.75 -8.97 -1.33
N VAL A 165 -25.58 -7.77 -0.75
CA VAL A 165 -24.54 -6.83 -1.20
C VAL A 165 -23.14 -7.38 -0.95
N ILE A 166 -22.92 -7.99 0.22
CA ILE A 166 -21.64 -8.59 0.57
C ILE A 166 -21.32 -9.78 -0.33
N GLU A 167 -22.27 -10.66 -0.61
CA GLU A 167 -22.10 -11.79 -1.54
C GLU A 167 -21.65 -11.32 -2.92
N LYS A 168 -22.34 -10.35 -3.50
CA LYS A 168 -21.96 -9.74 -4.78
C LYS A 168 -20.60 -9.05 -4.73
N LEU A 169 -20.23 -8.47 -3.59
CA LEU A 169 -18.94 -7.81 -3.40
C LEU A 169 -17.79 -8.83 -3.43
N TRP A 170 -17.97 -9.98 -2.79
CA TRP A 170 -17.00 -11.08 -2.86
C TRP A 170 -16.86 -11.65 -4.27
N ASP A 171 -17.94 -11.77 -5.00
CA ASP A 171 -17.90 -12.24 -6.39
C ASP A 171 -17.17 -11.24 -7.30
N ALA A 172 -17.43 -9.95 -7.12
CA ALA A 172 -16.75 -8.89 -7.86
C ALA A 172 -15.25 -8.81 -7.56
N ALA A 173 -14.83 -9.16 -6.34
CA ALA A 173 -13.41 -9.15 -5.96
C ALA A 173 -12.64 -10.38 -6.48
N LYS A 174 -13.35 -11.48 -6.85
CA LYS A 174 -12.73 -12.71 -7.39
C LYS A 174 -12.62 -12.71 -8.91
N ALA A 175 -13.41 -11.87 -9.59
CA ALA A 175 -13.40 -11.76 -11.05
C ALA A 175 -12.13 -11.09 -11.57
#